data_26195a0e0439f640abf8bc06d9a5af4b
#
_entry.id   26195a0e0439f640abf8bc06d9a5af4b
#
_cell.length_a   1.000
_cell.length_b   1.000
_cell.length_c   1.000
_cell.angle_alpha   90.00
_cell.angle_beta   90.00
_cell.angle_gamma   90.00
#
_symmetry.space_group_name_H-M   'P 1'
#
loop_
_entity.id
_entity.type
_entity.pdbx_description
1 polymer ?
#
loop_
_entity_poly.entity_id
_entity_poly.type
_entity_poly.pdbx_seq_one_letter_code
_entity_poly.pdbx_strand_id
1 'polypeptide(L)'
;MIREVRREDIPTCVNLIRSSFITVAEEYGITKENAPRFTAFAISDDRLYWHMDKEHRPMFVAEEDGVLCGYCALLIQENGECELNHLAVLPQYRHRGIGKQLLEHSYTVAKSMGCHAMNIGIVEENTVLRKWYEQNGAVHIGTKKFDFFPFTCGYLRREL
;
A
#
# COMPACT_ATOMS: atom_id res chain seq x y z
N MET A 1 -4.65 6.23 -15.88
CA MET A 1 -4.05 7.53 -15.51
C MET A 1 -3.92 7.62 -14.00
N ILE A 2 -2.78 8.10 -13.53
CA ILE A 2 -2.54 8.30 -12.08
C ILE A 2 -2.71 9.78 -11.76
N ARG A 3 -3.43 10.06 -10.67
CA ARG A 3 -3.62 11.43 -10.17
C ARG A 3 -3.65 11.46 -8.65
N GLU A 4 -3.55 12.65 -8.08
CA GLU A 4 -3.72 12.83 -6.64
C GLU A 4 -5.15 12.51 -6.21
N VAL A 5 -5.29 11.97 -5.01
CA VAL A 5 -6.59 11.71 -4.38
C VAL A 5 -7.26 13.04 -4.03
N ARG A 6 -8.52 13.18 -4.41
CA ARG A 6 -9.36 14.30 -3.98
C ARG A 6 -10.14 13.89 -2.74
N ARG A 7 -10.59 14.88 -1.97
CA ARG A 7 -11.34 14.59 -0.75
C ARG A 7 -12.59 13.75 -1.00
N GLU A 8 -13.29 14.04 -2.08
CA GLU A 8 -14.49 13.28 -2.47
C GLU A 8 -14.22 11.83 -2.90
N ASP A 9 -12.96 11.48 -3.21
CA ASP A 9 -12.56 10.12 -3.56
C ASP A 9 -12.43 9.20 -2.34
N ILE A 10 -12.30 9.75 -1.14
CA ILE A 10 -11.92 8.99 0.08
C ILE A 10 -12.82 7.77 0.31
N PRO A 11 -14.15 7.87 0.31
CA PRO A 11 -14.99 6.68 0.52
C PRO A 11 -14.75 5.58 -0.50
N THR A 12 -14.56 5.95 -1.78
CA THR A 12 -14.25 4.99 -2.84
C THR A 12 -12.86 4.38 -2.62
N CYS A 13 -11.87 5.17 -2.20
CA CYS A 13 -10.54 4.67 -1.88
C CYS A 13 -10.57 3.64 -0.74
N VAL A 14 -11.36 3.88 0.30
CA VAL A 14 -11.52 2.93 1.42
C VAL A 14 -12.07 1.60 0.92
N ASN A 15 -13.10 1.63 0.09
CA ASN A 15 -13.69 0.41 -0.49
C ASN A 15 -12.69 -0.33 -1.39
N LEU A 16 -11.92 0.41 -2.18
CA LEU A 16 -10.89 -0.14 -3.05
C LEU A 16 -9.80 -0.85 -2.22
N ILE A 17 -9.28 -0.19 -1.21
CA ILE A 17 -8.27 -0.75 -0.31
C ILE A 17 -8.81 -2.01 0.37
N ARG A 18 -10.01 -1.94 0.93
CA ARG A 18 -10.65 -3.08 1.59
C ARG A 18 -10.82 -4.26 0.65
N SER A 19 -11.37 -4.02 -0.55
CA SER A 19 -11.59 -5.07 -1.55
C SER A 19 -10.29 -5.73 -2.00
N SER A 20 -9.22 -4.97 -2.08
CA SER A 20 -7.90 -5.50 -2.44
C SER A 20 -7.30 -6.34 -1.31
N PHE A 21 -7.28 -5.83 -0.08
CA PHE A 21 -6.64 -6.49 1.04
C PHE A 21 -7.44 -7.67 1.58
N ILE A 22 -8.76 -7.71 1.39
CA ILE A 22 -9.57 -8.86 1.79
C ILE A 22 -9.17 -10.13 1.04
N THR A 23 -8.69 -10.03 -0.19
CA THR A 23 -8.21 -11.18 -0.95
C THR A 23 -6.99 -11.82 -0.30
N VAL A 24 -6.10 -10.98 0.26
CA VAL A 24 -4.93 -11.46 1.03
C VAL A 24 -5.40 -12.11 2.33
N ALA A 25 -6.34 -11.48 3.03
CA ALA A 25 -6.88 -12.04 4.27
C ALA A 25 -7.48 -13.43 4.05
N GLU A 26 -8.29 -13.59 3.00
CA GLU A 26 -8.90 -14.88 2.66
C GLU A 26 -7.85 -15.95 2.33
N GLU A 27 -6.82 -15.58 1.57
CA GLU A 27 -5.78 -16.53 1.16
C GLU A 27 -4.92 -17.01 2.34
N TYR A 28 -4.64 -16.15 3.31
CA TYR A 28 -3.72 -16.46 4.41
C TYR A 28 -4.43 -16.68 5.76
N GLY A 29 -5.75 -16.87 5.74
CA GLY A 29 -6.51 -17.15 6.97
C GLY A 29 -6.51 -16.00 7.97
N ILE A 30 -6.40 -14.78 7.49
CA ILE A 30 -6.42 -13.57 8.32
C ILE A 30 -7.87 -13.14 8.51
N THR A 31 -8.30 -12.98 9.75
CA THR A 31 -9.68 -12.61 10.08
C THR A 31 -9.71 -11.38 10.97
N LYS A 32 -10.88 -10.77 11.06
CA LYS A 32 -11.09 -9.63 11.96
C LYS A 32 -10.83 -10.01 13.42
N GLU A 33 -11.11 -11.27 13.76
CA GLU A 33 -10.93 -11.81 15.12
C GLU A 33 -9.45 -12.01 15.46
N ASN A 34 -8.66 -12.58 14.51
CA ASN A 34 -7.25 -12.86 14.77
C ASN A 34 -6.30 -11.72 14.38
N ALA A 35 -6.76 -10.75 13.61
CA ALA A 35 -5.94 -9.61 13.17
C ALA A 35 -6.80 -8.36 12.95
N PRO A 36 -7.41 -7.79 14.01
CA PRO A 36 -8.26 -6.60 13.85
C PRO A 36 -7.52 -5.38 13.32
N ARG A 37 -6.19 -5.35 13.44
CA ARG A 37 -5.34 -4.26 12.92
C ARG A 37 -4.95 -4.42 11.46
N PHE A 38 -5.26 -5.57 10.84
CA PHE A 38 -4.95 -5.79 9.43
C PHE A 38 -5.73 -4.79 8.57
N THR A 39 -5.08 -4.29 7.51
CA THR A 39 -5.61 -3.22 6.67
C THR A 39 -7.05 -3.44 6.22
N ALA A 40 -7.40 -4.66 5.76
CA ALA A 40 -8.76 -4.96 5.31
C ALA A 40 -9.83 -4.67 6.37
N PHE A 41 -9.49 -4.76 7.64
CA PHE A 41 -10.42 -4.58 8.77
C PHE A 41 -10.24 -3.24 9.48
N ALA A 42 -9.05 -2.67 9.44
CA ALA A 42 -8.72 -1.43 10.14
C ALA A 42 -8.96 -0.16 9.32
N ILE A 43 -8.98 -0.26 7.99
CA ILE A 43 -9.15 0.91 7.14
C ILE A 43 -10.55 1.51 7.28
N SER A 44 -10.65 2.84 7.31
CA SER A 44 -11.90 3.57 7.42
C SER A 44 -11.79 4.92 6.73
N ASP A 45 -12.94 5.54 6.45
CA ASP A 45 -13.00 6.89 5.90
C ASP A 45 -12.25 7.86 6.81
N ASP A 46 -12.51 7.81 8.13
CA ASP A 46 -11.86 8.69 9.11
C ASP A 46 -10.34 8.55 9.09
N ARG A 47 -9.83 7.33 8.93
CA ARG A 47 -8.38 7.11 8.85
C ARG A 47 -7.78 7.76 7.61
N LEU A 48 -8.40 7.63 6.45
CA LEU A 48 -7.90 8.27 5.23
C LEU A 48 -8.04 9.79 5.29
N TYR A 49 -9.11 10.32 5.87
CA TYR A 49 -9.21 11.77 6.11
C TYR A 49 -8.08 12.25 7.03
N TRP A 50 -7.73 11.48 8.06
CA TRP A 50 -6.61 11.80 8.93
C TRP A 50 -5.28 11.81 8.17
N HIS A 51 -5.03 10.81 7.31
CA HIS A 51 -3.84 10.77 6.46
C HIS A 51 -3.73 12.01 5.58
N MET A 52 -4.84 12.47 5.04
CA MET A 52 -4.90 13.65 4.17
C MET A 52 -4.76 14.95 4.96
N ASP A 53 -5.58 15.14 5.99
CA ASP A 53 -5.75 16.43 6.67
C ASP A 53 -4.69 16.70 7.75
N LYS A 54 -4.22 15.67 8.44
CA LYS A 54 -3.30 15.79 9.58
C LYS A 54 -1.89 15.36 9.25
N GLU A 55 -1.73 14.26 8.54
CA GLU A 55 -0.40 13.74 8.20
C GLU A 55 0.09 14.23 6.83
N HIS A 56 -0.78 14.85 6.04
CA HIS A 56 -0.46 15.39 4.72
C HIS A 56 0.27 14.39 3.82
N ARG A 57 -0.15 13.13 3.88
CA ARG A 57 0.46 12.08 3.07
C ARG A 57 0.21 12.32 1.59
N PRO A 58 1.22 12.17 0.72
CA PRO A 58 0.97 12.04 -0.72
C PRO A 58 0.11 10.81 -0.98
N MET A 59 -1.04 11.01 -1.62
CA MET A 59 -2.04 9.96 -1.87
C MET A 59 -2.42 9.97 -3.34
N PHE A 60 -2.39 8.81 -3.99
CA PHE A 60 -2.61 8.67 -5.43
C PHE A 60 -3.62 7.59 -5.75
N VAL A 61 -4.38 7.81 -6.83
CA VAL A 61 -5.29 6.83 -7.41
C VAL A 61 -4.94 6.60 -8.88
N ALA A 62 -5.17 5.38 -9.32
CA ALA A 62 -5.20 5.05 -10.74
C ALA A 62 -6.67 4.99 -11.19
N GLU A 63 -6.96 5.68 -12.28
CA GLU A 63 -8.30 5.78 -12.83
C GLU A 63 -8.31 5.29 -14.27
N GLU A 64 -9.23 4.40 -14.59
CA GLU A 64 -9.47 3.90 -15.95
C GLU A 64 -10.96 3.98 -16.25
N ASP A 65 -11.33 4.65 -17.35
CA ASP A 65 -12.71 4.81 -17.80
C ASP A 65 -13.65 5.29 -16.69
N GLY A 66 -13.17 6.25 -15.88
CA GLY A 66 -13.93 6.82 -14.77
C GLY A 66 -14.00 5.96 -13.51
N VAL A 67 -13.32 4.82 -13.48
CA VAL A 67 -13.28 3.91 -12.33
C VAL A 67 -11.96 4.04 -11.59
N LEU A 68 -12.00 4.27 -10.28
CA LEU A 68 -10.82 4.22 -9.44
C LEU A 68 -10.46 2.76 -9.21
N CYS A 69 -9.36 2.31 -9.79
CA CYS A 69 -8.98 0.90 -9.81
C CYS A 69 -7.69 0.60 -9.04
N GLY A 70 -6.95 1.62 -8.61
CA GLY A 70 -5.74 1.46 -7.82
C GLY A 70 -5.52 2.62 -6.86
N TYR A 71 -4.75 2.37 -5.81
CA TYR A 71 -4.44 3.34 -4.77
C TYR A 71 -3.05 3.09 -4.21
N CYS A 72 -2.37 4.15 -3.83
CA CYS A 72 -1.20 4.09 -2.97
C CYS A 72 -1.01 5.42 -2.24
N ALA A 73 -0.26 5.37 -1.15
CA ALA A 73 0.12 6.56 -0.40
C ALA A 73 1.54 6.41 0.15
N LEU A 74 2.13 7.54 0.53
CA LEU A 74 3.45 7.58 1.14
C LEU A 74 3.35 8.19 2.54
N LEU A 75 4.05 7.61 3.49
CA LEU A 75 4.33 8.24 4.77
C LEU A 75 5.76 8.75 4.73
N ILE A 76 5.92 10.06 4.66
CA ILE A 76 7.24 10.71 4.65
C ILE A 76 7.74 10.81 6.09
N GLN A 77 8.95 10.33 6.34
CA GLN A 77 9.57 10.32 7.66
C GLN A 77 10.65 11.41 7.75
N GLU A 78 10.94 11.86 8.96
CA GLU A 78 11.92 12.92 9.20
C GLU A 78 13.37 12.52 8.87
N ASN A 79 13.65 11.21 8.87
CA ASN A 79 15.00 10.68 8.60
C ASN A 79 15.38 10.62 7.12
N GLY A 80 14.58 11.18 6.24
CA GLY A 80 14.81 11.13 4.78
C GLY A 80 14.38 9.83 4.13
N GLU A 81 13.60 9.02 4.83
CA GLU A 81 12.99 7.80 4.29
C GLU A 81 11.48 7.98 4.16
N CYS A 82 10.84 7.06 3.48
CA CYS A 82 9.38 7.01 3.44
C CYS A 82 8.90 5.56 3.51
N GLU A 83 7.62 5.39 3.80
CA GLU A 83 6.94 4.10 3.73
C GLU A 83 5.90 4.12 2.63
N LEU A 84 5.85 3.05 1.84
CA LEU A 84 4.74 2.81 0.91
C LEU A 84 3.56 2.25 1.71
N ASN A 85 2.41 2.91 1.59
CA ASN A 85 1.22 2.50 2.32
C ASN A 85 0.10 2.09 1.36
N HIS A 86 -0.52 0.96 1.65
CA HIS A 86 -1.77 0.53 1.03
C HIS A 86 -1.74 0.49 -0.50
N LEU A 87 -0.63 0.05 -1.10
CA LEU A 87 -0.63 -0.21 -2.54
C LEU A 87 -1.67 -1.28 -2.84
N ALA A 88 -2.71 -0.90 -3.54
CA ALA A 88 -3.87 -1.72 -3.79
C ALA A 88 -4.34 -1.57 -5.23
N VAL A 89 -4.73 -2.69 -5.84
CA VAL A 89 -5.39 -2.71 -7.16
C VAL A 89 -6.62 -3.58 -7.03
N LEU A 90 -7.75 -3.12 -7.53
CA LEU A 90 -8.97 -3.92 -7.56
C LEU A 90 -8.69 -5.27 -8.23
N PRO A 91 -9.20 -6.39 -7.68
CA PRO A 91 -8.89 -7.72 -8.22
C PRO A 91 -9.12 -7.86 -9.72
N GLN A 92 -10.23 -7.30 -10.23
CA GLN A 92 -10.58 -7.37 -11.64
C GLN A 92 -9.70 -6.51 -12.56
N TYR A 93 -8.86 -5.64 -11.97
CA TYR A 93 -7.92 -4.78 -12.71
C TYR A 93 -6.47 -5.22 -12.57
N ARG A 94 -6.21 -6.34 -11.88
CA ARG A 94 -4.86 -6.89 -11.71
C ARG A 94 -4.31 -7.45 -13.03
N HIS A 95 -2.98 -7.59 -13.07
CA HIS A 95 -2.24 -8.10 -14.24
C HIS A 95 -2.36 -7.22 -15.48
N ARG A 96 -2.58 -5.93 -15.29
CA ARG A 96 -2.64 -4.90 -16.35
C ARG A 96 -1.54 -3.85 -16.22
N GLY A 97 -0.59 -4.05 -15.28
CA GLY A 97 0.50 -3.12 -15.04
C GLY A 97 0.14 -1.92 -14.15
N ILE A 98 -1.06 -1.84 -13.60
CA ILE A 98 -1.50 -0.70 -12.78
C ILE A 98 -0.69 -0.61 -11.48
N GLY A 99 -0.48 -1.73 -10.81
CA GLY A 99 0.34 -1.78 -9.59
C GLY A 99 1.77 -1.31 -9.83
N LYS A 100 2.36 -1.72 -10.95
CA LYS A 100 3.70 -1.28 -11.33
C LYS A 100 3.75 0.23 -11.61
N GLN A 101 2.76 0.76 -12.31
CA GLN A 101 2.67 2.20 -12.59
C GLN A 101 2.55 3.01 -11.29
N LEU A 102 1.72 2.55 -10.35
CA LEU A 102 1.57 3.20 -9.05
C LEU A 102 2.88 3.14 -8.25
N LEU A 103 3.56 2.01 -8.24
CA LEU A 103 4.83 1.84 -7.54
C LEU A 103 5.91 2.74 -8.12
N GLU A 104 6.06 2.78 -9.43
CA GLU A 104 7.03 3.64 -10.11
C GLU A 104 6.73 5.13 -9.87
N HIS A 105 5.45 5.50 -9.90
CA HIS A 105 5.01 6.85 -9.56
C HIS A 105 5.40 7.21 -8.11
N SER A 106 5.19 6.28 -7.18
CA SER A 106 5.56 6.46 -5.78
C SER A 106 7.07 6.67 -5.61
N TYR A 107 7.90 5.92 -6.31
CA TYR A 107 9.35 6.11 -6.29
C TYR A 107 9.74 7.51 -6.78
N THR A 108 9.14 7.93 -7.89
CA THR A 108 9.40 9.26 -8.46
C THR A 108 9.02 10.38 -7.50
N VAL A 109 7.84 10.29 -6.90
CA VAL A 109 7.36 11.29 -5.93
C VAL A 109 8.24 11.32 -4.69
N ALA A 110 8.54 10.15 -4.11
CA ALA A 110 9.39 10.05 -2.92
C ALA A 110 10.76 10.69 -3.17
N LYS A 111 11.38 10.38 -4.30
CA LYS A 111 12.66 10.96 -4.68
C LYS A 111 12.56 12.48 -4.84
N SER A 112 11.51 12.99 -5.49
CA SER A 112 11.29 14.43 -5.66
C SER A 112 11.10 15.15 -4.33
N MET A 113 10.63 14.46 -3.30
CA MET A 113 10.46 14.99 -1.95
C MET A 113 11.71 14.87 -1.08
N GLY A 114 12.82 14.42 -1.65
CA GLY A 114 14.09 14.30 -0.95
C GLY A 114 14.29 13.00 -0.18
N CYS A 115 13.43 12.01 -0.37
CA CYS A 115 13.61 10.71 0.25
C CYS A 115 14.74 9.93 -0.44
N HIS A 116 15.62 9.29 0.35
CA HIS A 116 16.70 8.46 -0.19
C HIS A 116 16.39 6.98 -0.17
N ALA A 117 15.31 6.57 0.50
CA ALA A 117 14.88 5.18 0.55
C ALA A 117 13.39 5.07 0.83
N MET A 118 12.77 4.00 0.31
CA MET A 118 11.39 3.62 0.57
C MET A 118 11.35 2.26 1.26
N ASN A 119 10.62 2.17 2.36
CA ASN A 119 10.39 0.94 3.10
C ASN A 119 9.00 0.38 2.76
N ILE A 120 8.91 -0.94 2.61
CA ILE A 120 7.70 -1.65 2.19
C ILE A 120 7.47 -2.82 3.15
N GLY A 121 6.25 -2.92 3.69
CA GLY A 121 5.84 -4.04 4.54
C GLY A 121 4.89 -4.97 3.80
N ILE A 122 5.06 -6.27 3.97
CA ILE A 122 4.23 -7.31 3.36
C ILE A 122 3.88 -8.40 4.37
N VAL A 123 2.89 -9.22 4.03
CA VAL A 123 2.71 -10.53 4.65
C VAL A 123 3.82 -11.42 4.08
N GLU A 124 4.77 -11.85 4.92
CA GLU A 124 5.97 -12.61 4.48
C GLU A 124 5.61 -13.89 3.74
N GLU A 125 4.54 -14.55 4.16
CA GLU A 125 4.05 -15.78 3.54
C GLU A 125 3.58 -15.59 2.09
N ASN A 126 3.32 -14.34 1.70
CA ASN A 126 2.94 -13.98 0.33
C ASN A 126 4.19 -13.86 -0.56
N THR A 127 4.74 -15.02 -0.95
CA THR A 127 5.97 -15.10 -1.73
C THR A 127 5.83 -14.52 -3.15
N VAL A 128 4.63 -14.58 -3.72
CA VAL A 128 4.34 -14.00 -5.04
C VAL A 128 4.51 -12.48 -4.98
N LEU A 129 3.95 -11.83 -3.96
CA LEU A 129 4.06 -10.40 -3.78
C LEU A 129 5.50 -9.98 -3.49
N ARG A 130 6.21 -10.73 -2.65
CA ARG A 130 7.62 -10.48 -2.37
C ARG A 130 8.45 -10.47 -3.66
N LYS A 131 8.32 -11.51 -4.49
CA LYS A 131 9.01 -11.59 -5.77
C LYS A 131 8.67 -10.43 -6.70
N TRP A 132 7.40 -10.03 -6.71
CA TRP A 132 6.97 -8.90 -7.52
C TRP A 132 7.67 -7.61 -7.10
N TYR A 133 7.77 -7.32 -5.80
CA TYR A 133 8.52 -6.16 -5.33
C TYR A 133 10.01 -6.27 -5.65
N GLU A 134 10.61 -7.45 -5.50
CA GLU A 134 12.01 -7.67 -5.84
C GLU A 134 12.28 -7.42 -7.33
N GLN A 135 11.39 -7.87 -8.19
CA GLN A 135 11.47 -7.61 -9.64
C GLN A 135 11.32 -6.11 -9.98
N ASN A 136 10.72 -5.34 -9.11
CA ASN A 136 10.52 -3.90 -9.28
C ASN A 136 11.49 -3.07 -8.41
N GLY A 137 12.62 -3.62 -8.07
CA GLY A 137 13.75 -2.89 -7.52
C GLY A 137 13.87 -2.85 -5.99
N ALA A 138 12.99 -3.52 -5.27
CA ALA A 138 13.09 -3.61 -3.81
C ALA A 138 13.95 -4.80 -3.39
N VAL A 139 14.60 -4.69 -2.24
CA VAL A 139 15.42 -5.74 -1.64
C VAL A 139 14.81 -6.16 -0.32
N HIS A 140 14.65 -7.45 -0.11
CA HIS A 140 14.14 -7.99 1.16
C HIS A 140 15.21 -7.80 2.25
N ILE A 141 14.83 -7.20 3.37
CA ILE A 141 15.77 -6.81 4.43
C ILE A 141 15.52 -7.51 5.77
N GLY A 142 14.42 -8.21 5.93
CA GLY A 142 14.16 -8.92 7.18
C GLY A 142 12.70 -9.22 7.43
N THR A 143 12.44 -9.80 8.59
CA THR A 143 11.10 -10.18 9.03
C THR A 143 10.91 -9.86 10.50
N LYS A 144 9.64 -9.76 10.93
CA LYS A 144 9.28 -9.65 12.34
C LYS A 144 7.93 -10.30 12.59
N LYS A 145 7.86 -11.15 13.63
CA LYS A 145 6.61 -11.75 14.09
C LYS A 145 6.10 -10.96 15.27
N PHE A 146 4.90 -10.37 15.12
CA PHE A 146 4.20 -9.67 16.19
C PHE A 146 3.15 -10.59 16.81
N ASP A 147 2.95 -10.47 18.13
CA ASP A 147 1.96 -11.30 18.84
C ASP A 147 0.51 -11.02 18.38
N PHE A 148 0.25 -9.80 17.92
CA PHE A 148 -1.09 -9.39 17.48
C PHE A 148 -1.40 -9.76 16.02
N PHE A 149 -0.48 -10.39 15.29
CA PHE A 149 -0.72 -10.88 13.93
C PHE A 149 -0.51 -12.39 13.83
N PRO A 150 -1.37 -13.12 13.10
CA PRO A 150 -1.20 -14.55 12.87
C PRO A 150 -0.16 -14.87 11.78
N PHE A 151 0.38 -13.85 11.11
CA PHE A 151 1.38 -13.97 10.05
C PHE A 151 2.66 -13.23 10.43
N THR A 152 3.72 -13.51 9.68
CA THR A 152 5.00 -12.82 9.82
C THR A 152 5.00 -11.57 8.93
N CYS A 153 5.44 -10.44 9.48
CA CYS A 153 5.66 -9.24 8.67
C CYS A 153 7.01 -9.34 7.96
N GLY A 154 6.99 -9.14 6.65
CA GLY A 154 8.20 -9.05 5.84
C GLY A 154 8.48 -7.61 5.46
N TYR A 155 9.76 -7.27 5.33
CA TYR A 155 10.18 -5.91 5.00
C TYR A 155 11.10 -5.90 3.80
N LEU A 156 10.83 -4.98 2.89
CA LEU A 156 11.67 -4.71 1.74
C LEU A 156 12.06 -3.23 1.75
N ARG A 157 13.15 -2.92 1.05
CA ARG A 157 13.66 -1.56 0.95
C ARG A 157 14.09 -1.26 -0.48
N ARG A 158 13.76 -0.09 -0.97
CA ARG A 158 14.21 0.44 -2.26
C ARG A 158 15.05 1.69 -2.01
N GLU A 159 16.33 1.67 -2.41
CA GLU A 159 17.14 2.87 -2.45
C GLU A 159 16.68 3.77 -3.61
N LEU A 160 16.58 5.06 -3.36
CA LEU A 160 16.04 6.02 -4.33
C LEU A 160 17.10 6.93 -4.94
#